data_764ff3fe77db7a342e8b125841433226
#
_entry.id   764ff3fe77db7a342e8b125841433226
#
_cell.length_a   1.000
_cell.length_b   1.000
_cell.length_c   1.000
_cell.angle_alpha   90.00
_cell.angle_beta   90.00
_cell.angle_gamma   90.00
#
_symmetry.space_group_name_H-M   'P 1'
#
loop_
_entity.id
_entity.type
_entity.pdbx_description
1 polymer ?
#
loop_
_entity_poly.entity_id
_entity_poly.type
_entity_poly.pdbx_seq_one_letter_code
_entity_poly.pdbx_strand_id
1 'polypeptide(L)'
;MAKTQLQHFINGEYVASKGNDFFDLVSPVTGEVYAQSPNATEAEVDAAYAAAKEAFKIWGRSTPSTRQKALLNLADAIEANADRL
;
A
#
# COMPACT_ATOMS: atom_id res chain seq x y z
N MET A 1 -24.90 -2.52 5.17
CA MET A 1 -23.70 -3.28 4.83
C MET A 1 -22.48 -2.64 5.48
N ALA A 2 -21.68 -3.45 6.14
CA ALA A 2 -20.49 -2.93 6.79
C ALA A 2 -19.49 -2.42 5.74
N LYS A 3 -18.95 -1.24 5.96
CA LYS A 3 -17.95 -0.67 5.07
C LYS A 3 -16.59 -1.29 5.37
N THR A 4 -15.84 -1.60 4.33
CA THR A 4 -14.47 -2.11 4.47
C THR A 4 -13.57 -0.98 4.95
N GLN A 5 -12.86 -1.19 6.05
CA GLN A 5 -11.83 -0.28 6.49
C GLN A 5 -10.48 -0.77 5.97
N LEU A 6 -9.80 0.09 5.23
CA LEU A 6 -8.50 -0.22 4.69
C LEU A 6 -7.41 0.01 5.74
N GLN A 7 -6.28 -0.62 5.53
CA GLN A 7 -5.14 -0.52 6.43
C GLN A 7 -3.93 0.01 5.67
N HIS A 8 -2.95 0.51 6.41
CA HIS A 8 -1.66 0.84 5.84
C HIS A 8 -0.90 -0.42 5.50
N PHE A 9 -0.03 -0.34 4.51
CA PHE A 9 0.91 -1.42 4.18
C PHE A 9 2.31 -0.88 4.37
N ILE A 10 2.96 -1.30 5.46
CA ILE A 10 4.26 -0.78 5.85
C ILE A 10 5.17 -1.94 6.20
N ASN A 11 6.37 -1.93 5.65
CA ASN A 11 7.40 -2.94 5.93
C ASN A 11 6.91 -4.37 5.62
N GLY A 12 6.17 -4.53 4.51
CA GLY A 12 5.71 -5.83 4.07
C GLY A 12 4.49 -6.37 4.80
N GLU A 13 3.86 -5.58 5.67
CA GLU A 13 2.74 -6.03 6.48
C GLU A 13 1.59 -5.03 6.46
N TYR A 14 0.38 -5.53 6.61
CA TYR A 14 -0.79 -4.69 6.83
C TYR A 14 -0.80 -4.21 8.28
N VAL A 15 -0.94 -2.90 8.44
CA VAL A 15 -0.93 -2.25 9.75
C VAL A 15 -2.20 -1.44 9.91
N ALA A 16 -2.99 -1.76 10.94
CA ALA A 16 -4.17 -0.95 11.26
C ALA A 16 -3.74 0.44 11.71
N SER A 17 -4.45 1.47 11.27
CA SER A 17 -4.17 2.81 11.71
C SER A 17 -4.50 2.96 13.20
N LYS A 18 -3.60 3.59 13.93
CA LYS A 18 -3.82 3.90 15.34
C LYS A 18 -4.65 5.16 15.54
N GLY A 19 -4.81 5.95 14.48
CA GLY A 19 -5.68 7.10 14.52
C GLY A 19 -7.14 6.71 14.33
N ASN A 20 -8.05 7.61 14.68
CA ASN A 20 -9.47 7.39 14.50
C ASN A 20 -10.02 8.20 13.33
N ASP A 21 -9.14 8.74 12.51
CA ASP A 21 -9.51 9.58 11.39
C ASP A 21 -9.50 8.78 10.10
N PHE A 22 -10.69 8.59 9.54
CA PHE A 22 -10.89 7.88 8.28
C PHE A 22 -11.69 8.76 7.34
N PHE A 23 -11.45 8.61 6.04
CA PHE A 23 -12.30 9.27 5.05
C PHE A 23 -12.98 8.24 4.17
N ASP A 24 -14.18 8.59 3.71
CA ASP A 24 -14.99 7.71 2.89
C ASP A 24 -14.49 7.68 1.45
N LEU A 25 -14.46 6.48 0.88
CA LEU A 25 -14.18 6.28 -0.54
C LEU A 25 -15.50 6.09 -1.26
N VAL A 26 -15.78 6.98 -2.21
CA VAL A 26 -17.03 6.99 -2.95
C VAL A 26 -16.83 6.41 -4.33
N SER A 27 -17.66 5.45 -4.70
CA SER A 27 -17.64 4.90 -6.04
C SER A 27 -18.09 5.93 -7.07
N PRO A 28 -17.29 6.23 -8.10
CA PRO A 28 -17.72 7.16 -9.16
C PRO A 28 -18.82 6.59 -10.05
N VAL A 29 -19.05 5.28 -9.98
CA VAL A 29 -20.09 4.61 -10.76
C VAL A 29 -21.45 4.70 -10.06
N THR A 30 -21.48 4.40 -8.75
CA THR A 30 -22.75 4.34 -8.00
C THR A 30 -23.01 5.57 -7.14
N GLY A 31 -21.97 6.34 -6.82
CA GLY A 31 -22.08 7.47 -5.90
C GLY A 31 -22.16 7.04 -4.43
N GLU A 32 -21.99 5.76 -4.15
CA GLU A 32 -22.08 5.24 -2.78
C GLU A 32 -20.70 4.99 -2.17
N VAL A 33 -20.65 5.09 -0.84
CA VAL A 33 -19.43 4.79 -0.09
C VAL A 33 -19.23 3.28 -0.03
N TYR A 34 -18.09 2.80 -0.48
CA TYR A 34 -17.80 1.36 -0.48
C TYR A 34 -16.67 0.97 0.47
N ALA A 35 -15.87 1.91 0.93
CA ALA A 35 -14.76 1.65 1.83
C ALA A 35 -14.36 2.91 2.58
N GLN A 36 -13.54 2.75 3.59
CA GLN A 36 -12.94 3.87 4.32
C GLN A 36 -11.43 3.72 4.32
N SER A 37 -10.73 4.82 4.08
CA SER A 37 -9.28 4.86 4.09
C SER A 37 -8.80 5.65 5.30
N PRO A 38 -7.81 5.16 6.03
CA PRO A 38 -7.29 5.90 7.17
C PRO A 38 -6.45 7.09 6.72
N ASN A 39 -6.61 8.21 7.44
CA ASN A 39 -5.64 9.29 7.34
C ASN A 39 -4.47 8.92 8.22
N ALA A 40 -3.26 8.96 7.68
CA ALA A 40 -2.07 8.56 8.41
C ALA A 40 -1.78 9.54 9.55
N THR A 41 -1.37 9.01 10.70
CA THR A 41 -0.82 9.83 11.78
C THR A 41 0.65 10.13 11.44
N GLU A 42 1.20 11.15 12.12
CA GLU A 42 2.61 11.49 11.94
C GLU A 42 3.53 10.30 12.24
N ALA A 43 3.22 9.56 13.30
CA ALA A 43 3.99 8.37 13.66
C ALA A 43 3.93 7.28 12.58
N GLU A 44 2.79 7.13 11.90
CA GLU A 44 2.64 6.15 10.83
C GLU A 44 3.43 6.55 9.58
N VAL A 45 3.44 7.83 9.26
CA VAL A 45 4.26 8.35 8.15
C VAL A 45 5.74 8.16 8.45
N ASP A 46 6.15 8.48 9.68
CA ASP A 46 7.54 8.29 10.10
C ASP A 46 7.97 6.83 10.03
N ALA A 47 7.08 5.91 10.43
CA ALA A 47 7.35 4.47 10.35
C ALA A 47 7.52 4.01 8.91
N ALA A 48 6.70 4.51 7.99
CA ALA A 48 6.80 4.17 6.57
C ALA A 48 8.13 4.66 5.98
N TYR A 49 8.52 5.90 6.28
CA TYR A 49 9.80 6.45 5.83
C TYR A 49 10.99 5.71 6.42
N ALA A 50 10.92 5.35 7.69
CA ALA A 50 12.00 4.58 8.34
C ALA A 50 12.17 3.21 7.70
N ALA A 51 11.07 2.52 7.41
CA ALA A 51 11.11 1.22 6.72
C ALA A 51 11.71 1.35 5.32
N ALA A 52 11.31 2.37 4.57
CA ALA A 52 11.84 2.63 3.23
C ALA A 52 13.34 2.95 3.26
N LYS A 53 13.76 3.75 4.22
CA LYS A 53 15.17 4.13 4.38
C LYS A 53 16.03 2.91 4.71
N GLU A 54 15.55 2.04 5.57
CA GLU A 54 16.25 0.80 5.92
C GLU A 54 16.35 -0.12 4.71
N ALA A 55 15.27 -0.29 3.95
CA ALA A 55 15.25 -1.11 2.75
C ALA A 55 16.18 -0.56 1.67
N PHE A 56 16.32 0.75 1.59
CA PHE A 56 17.19 1.41 0.60
C PHE A 56 18.66 1.03 0.76
N LYS A 57 19.10 0.69 1.97
CA LYS A 57 20.48 0.28 2.22
C LYS A 57 20.88 -0.92 1.37
N ILE A 58 19.93 -1.82 1.12
CA ILE A 58 20.15 -3.00 0.27
C ILE A 58 19.72 -2.71 -1.17
N TRP A 59 18.49 -2.22 -1.34
CA TRP A 59 17.91 -2.01 -2.65
C TRP A 59 18.66 -0.95 -3.47
N GLY A 60 19.12 0.11 -2.82
CA GLY A 60 19.89 1.16 -3.47
C GLY A 60 21.23 0.71 -4.04
N ARG A 61 21.72 -0.43 -3.55
CA ARG A 61 22.98 -1.03 -4.02
C ARG A 61 22.78 -2.23 -4.93
N SER A 62 21.53 -2.56 -5.24
CA SER A 62 21.21 -3.67 -6.12
C SER A 62 21.62 -3.35 -7.55
N THR A 63 21.90 -4.42 -8.32
CA THR A 63 22.25 -4.26 -9.74
C THR A 63 21.03 -3.90 -10.57
N PRO A 64 21.21 -3.26 -11.74
CA PRO A 64 20.09 -3.01 -12.65
C PRO A 64 19.31 -4.28 -13.01
N SER A 65 20.00 -5.41 -13.19
CA SER A 65 19.33 -6.68 -13.53
C SER A 65 18.45 -7.19 -12.39
N THR A 66 18.85 -6.98 -11.13
CA THR A 66 18.04 -7.35 -9.98
C THR A 66 16.76 -6.53 -9.95
N ARG A 67 16.86 -5.22 -10.19
CA ARG A 67 15.70 -4.33 -10.22
C ARG A 67 14.79 -4.63 -11.40
N GLN A 68 15.38 -4.95 -12.56
CA GLN A 68 14.62 -5.35 -13.74
C GLN A 68 13.79 -6.60 -13.46
N LYS A 69 14.40 -7.62 -12.84
CA LYS A 69 13.71 -8.86 -12.52
C LYS A 69 12.54 -8.61 -11.56
N ALA A 70 12.73 -7.75 -10.56
CA ALA A 70 11.67 -7.41 -9.63
C ALA A 70 10.48 -6.76 -10.33
N LEU A 71 10.74 -5.83 -11.26
CA LEU A 71 9.68 -5.17 -12.02
C LEU A 71 8.99 -6.12 -12.99
N LEU A 72 9.72 -7.03 -13.63
CA LEU A 72 9.11 -8.05 -14.49
C LEU A 72 8.26 -9.02 -13.68
N ASN A 73 8.71 -9.41 -12.50
CA ASN A 73 7.91 -10.23 -11.60
C ASN A 73 6.63 -9.52 -11.16
N LEU A 74 6.70 -8.21 -10.94
CA LEU A 74 5.52 -7.40 -10.64
C LEU A 74 4.54 -7.42 -11.80
N ALA A 75 5.03 -7.27 -13.03
CA ALA A 75 4.19 -7.32 -14.22
C ALA A 75 3.46 -8.66 -14.33
N ASP A 76 4.17 -9.76 -14.09
CA ASP A 76 3.57 -11.10 -14.10
C ASP A 76 2.49 -11.23 -13.03
N ALA A 77 2.72 -10.68 -11.84
CA ALA A 77 1.75 -10.71 -10.76
C ALA A 77 0.51 -9.90 -11.09
N ILE A 78 0.67 -8.76 -11.75
CA ILE A 78 -0.46 -7.94 -12.19
C ILE A 78 -1.30 -8.72 -13.20
N GLU A 79 -0.68 -9.37 -14.19
CA GLU A 79 -1.39 -10.18 -15.15
C GLU A 79 -2.14 -11.34 -14.49
N ALA A 80 -1.50 -12.01 -13.53
CA ALA A 80 -2.10 -13.12 -12.80
C ALA A 80 -3.30 -12.70 -11.94
N ASN A 81 -3.39 -11.42 -11.58
CA ASN A 81 -4.45 -10.87 -10.76
C ASN A 81 -5.32 -9.85 -11.52
N ALA A 82 -5.32 -9.90 -12.84
CA ALA A 82 -6.01 -8.92 -13.67
C ALA A 82 -7.48 -8.77 -13.32
N ASP A 83 -8.15 -9.89 -13.02
CA ASP A 83 -9.58 -9.86 -12.69
C ASP A 83 -9.88 -9.17 -11.36
N ARG A 84 -8.91 -9.14 -10.43
CA ARG A 84 -9.06 -8.49 -9.13
C ARG A 84 -8.76 -6.99 -9.18
N LEU A 85 -7.99 -6.56 -10.16
CA LEU A 85 -7.49 -5.19 -10.26
C LEU A 85 -8.33 -4.28 -11.14
#